data_6910186a604b17cc9f41565ea75ff4c7
#
_entry.id   6910186a604b17cc9f41565ea75ff4c7
#
_cell.length_a   1.000
_cell.length_b   1.000
_cell.length_c   1.000
_cell.angle_alpha   90.00
_cell.angle_beta   90.00
_cell.angle_gamma   90.00
#
_symmetry.space_group_name_H-M   'P 1'
#
loop_
_entity.id
_entity.type
_entity.pdbx_description
1 polymer ?
#
loop_
_entity_poly.entity_id
_entity_poly.type
_entity_poly.pdbx_seq_one_letter_code
_entity_poly.pdbx_strand_id
1 'polypeptide(L)'
;MAQLTRSPKQLGAYVHSVRVQRGLTQQALADLVGTGQKTVSKIENGHGGTRVDTLFSVLAALDCDMQIGPRSKGGKDISEIF
;
A
#
# COMPACT_ATOMS: atom_id res chain seq x y z
N MET A 1 -3.65 9.53 8.76
CA MET A 1 -3.78 10.48 7.66
C MET A 1 -3.70 9.74 6.33
N ALA A 2 -4.64 10.01 5.44
CA ALA A 2 -4.65 9.37 4.13
C ALA A 2 -3.54 9.94 3.25
N GLN A 3 -2.99 9.11 2.40
CA GLN A 3 -1.94 9.49 1.47
C GLN A 3 -2.38 9.13 0.05
N LEU A 4 -2.22 10.05 -0.89
CA LEU A 4 -2.55 9.77 -2.28
C LEU A 4 -1.49 8.85 -2.87
N THR A 5 -1.96 7.80 -3.51
CA THR A 5 -1.11 6.79 -4.12
C THR A 5 -1.59 6.55 -5.54
N ARG A 6 -0.76 6.88 -6.52
CA ARG A 6 -1.14 6.85 -7.94
C ARG A 6 -0.32 5.87 -8.76
N SER A 7 0.56 5.11 -8.11
CA SER A 7 1.40 4.14 -8.81
C SER A 7 1.82 3.02 -7.87
N PRO A 8 2.20 1.86 -8.41
CA PRO A 8 2.75 0.79 -7.58
C PRO A 8 3.97 1.24 -6.78
N LYS A 9 4.77 2.14 -7.33
CA LYS A 9 5.95 2.65 -6.64
C LYS A 9 5.58 3.47 -5.41
N GLN A 10 4.58 4.35 -5.54
CA GLN A 10 4.10 5.15 -4.42
C GLN A 10 3.46 4.27 -3.35
N LEU A 11 2.67 3.30 -3.79
CA LEU A 11 2.05 2.34 -2.87
C LEU A 11 3.11 1.56 -2.10
N GLY A 12 4.13 1.07 -2.82
CA GLY A 12 5.21 0.32 -2.20
C GLY A 12 5.97 1.12 -1.16
N ALA A 13 6.24 2.39 -1.45
CA ALA A 13 6.91 3.28 -0.50
C ALA A 13 6.06 3.49 0.76
N TYR A 14 4.76 3.62 0.60
CA TYR A 14 3.84 3.77 1.73
C TYR A 14 3.82 2.50 2.59
N VAL A 15 3.70 1.35 1.95
CA VAL A 15 3.73 0.05 2.66
C VAL A 15 5.02 -0.09 3.46
N HIS A 16 6.14 0.24 2.82
CA HIS A 16 7.45 0.20 3.49
C HIS A 16 7.47 1.09 4.74
N SER A 17 7.02 2.33 4.60
CA SER A 17 7.03 3.28 5.72
C SER A 17 6.17 2.80 6.89
N VAL A 18 4.96 2.33 6.61
CA VAL A 18 4.07 1.87 7.68
C VAL A 18 4.63 0.62 8.34
N ARG A 19 5.18 -0.30 7.55
CA ARG A 19 5.80 -1.52 8.10
C ARG A 19 6.94 -1.16 9.07
N VAL A 20 7.82 -0.25 8.66
CA VAL A 20 8.94 0.17 9.50
C VAL A 20 8.44 0.86 10.77
N GLN A 21 7.45 1.72 10.64
CA GLN A 21 6.85 2.40 11.79
C GLN A 21 6.27 1.42 12.80
N ARG A 22 5.76 0.28 12.34
CA ARG A 22 5.21 -0.76 13.20
C ARG A 22 6.27 -1.72 13.73
N GLY A 23 7.54 -1.52 13.37
CA GLY A 23 8.63 -2.34 13.86
C GLY A 23 8.66 -3.74 13.26
N LEU A 24 8.06 -3.94 12.09
CA LEU A 24 8.01 -5.25 11.44
C LEU A 24 9.09 -5.37 10.39
N THR A 25 9.69 -6.57 10.30
CA THR A 25 10.54 -6.91 9.16
C THR A 25 9.64 -7.32 7.99
N GLN A 26 10.20 -7.38 6.78
CA GLN A 26 9.47 -7.90 5.63
C GLN A 26 9.01 -9.34 5.87
N GLN A 27 9.85 -10.16 6.49
CA GLN A 27 9.49 -11.54 6.78
C GLN A 27 8.36 -11.62 7.81
N ALA A 28 8.39 -10.78 8.84
CA ALA A 28 7.33 -10.77 9.85
C ALA A 28 5.99 -10.37 9.22
N LEU A 29 6.00 -9.37 8.35
CA LEU A 29 4.78 -8.98 7.63
C LEU A 29 4.30 -10.11 6.72
N ALA A 30 5.21 -10.74 5.99
CA ALA A 30 4.87 -11.86 5.12
C ALA A 30 4.23 -13.01 5.91
N ASP A 31 4.75 -13.31 7.09
CA ASP A 31 4.21 -14.36 7.95
C ASP A 31 2.79 -14.02 8.42
N LEU A 32 2.53 -12.76 8.75
CA LEU A 32 1.18 -12.33 9.15
C LEU A 32 0.16 -12.49 8.03
N VAL A 33 0.61 -12.27 6.80
CA VAL A 33 -0.27 -12.31 5.63
C VAL A 33 -0.40 -13.73 5.07
N GLY A 34 0.55 -14.61 5.36
CA GLY A 34 0.58 -15.95 4.79
C GLY A 34 1.19 -15.98 3.41
N THR A 35 2.14 -15.10 3.14
CA THR A 35 2.85 -15.03 1.86
C THR A 35 4.36 -15.10 2.09
N GLY A 36 5.15 -15.05 1.01
CA GLY A 36 6.61 -15.06 1.11
C GLY A 36 7.19 -13.67 1.27
N GLN A 37 8.38 -13.59 1.85
CA GLN A 37 9.10 -12.34 2.01
C GLN A 37 9.38 -11.67 0.66
N LYS A 38 9.61 -12.47 -0.40
CA LYS A 38 9.82 -11.92 -1.73
C LYS A 38 8.61 -11.14 -2.25
N THR A 39 7.40 -11.59 -1.90
CA THR A 39 6.18 -10.89 -2.29
C THR A 39 6.13 -9.52 -1.64
N VAL A 40 6.42 -9.44 -0.34
CA VAL A 40 6.44 -8.15 0.37
C VAL A 40 7.51 -7.24 -0.23
N SER A 41 8.70 -7.79 -0.50
CA SER A 41 9.77 -7.03 -1.13
C SER A 41 9.37 -6.46 -2.49
N LYS A 42 8.70 -7.26 -3.31
CA LYS A 42 8.22 -6.79 -4.62
C LYS A 42 7.22 -5.66 -4.49
N ILE A 43 6.29 -5.78 -3.55
CA ILE A 43 5.30 -4.71 -3.31
C ILE A 43 6.02 -3.42 -2.93
N GLU A 44 6.95 -3.50 -1.97
CA GLU A 44 7.65 -2.31 -1.47
C GLU A 44 8.55 -1.68 -2.54
N ASN A 45 9.03 -2.47 -3.49
CA ASN A 45 9.85 -1.98 -4.60
C ASN A 45 9.03 -1.50 -5.80
N GLY A 46 7.70 -1.52 -5.70
CA GLY A 46 6.86 -0.95 -6.74
C GLY A 46 6.60 -1.86 -7.92
N HIS A 47 6.75 -3.16 -7.78
CA HIS A 47 6.40 -4.10 -8.85
C HIS A 47 4.89 -4.17 -9.02
N GLY A 48 4.43 -4.05 -10.26
CA GLY A 48 3.00 -3.97 -10.56
C GLY A 48 2.29 -5.31 -10.71
N GLY A 49 2.98 -6.41 -10.55
CA GLY A 49 2.40 -7.75 -10.76
C GLY A 49 1.83 -8.41 -9.52
N THR A 50 1.62 -7.66 -8.45
CA THR A 50 1.08 -8.21 -7.21
C THR A 50 -0.42 -8.49 -7.35
N ARG A 51 -0.86 -9.63 -6.83
CA ARG A 51 -2.28 -9.95 -6.79
C ARG A 51 -3.00 -8.97 -5.87
N VAL A 52 -4.21 -8.57 -6.30
CA VAL A 52 -5.01 -7.61 -5.54
C VAL A 52 -5.39 -8.17 -4.17
N ASP A 53 -5.76 -9.44 -4.09
CA ASP A 53 -6.12 -10.04 -2.81
C ASP A 53 -4.94 -10.05 -1.83
N THR A 54 -3.74 -10.33 -2.33
CA THR A 54 -2.53 -10.27 -1.49
C THR A 54 -2.27 -8.86 -1.00
N LEU A 55 -2.43 -7.87 -1.88
CA LEU A 55 -2.27 -6.47 -1.52
C LEU A 55 -3.24 -6.05 -0.41
N PHE A 56 -4.51 -6.42 -0.53
CA PHE A 56 -5.51 -6.12 0.50
C PHE A 56 -5.14 -6.78 1.83
N SER A 57 -4.61 -8.01 1.79
CA SER A 57 -4.17 -8.70 3.00
C SER A 57 -3.00 -7.98 3.67
N VAL A 58 -2.06 -7.47 2.87
CA VAL A 58 -0.93 -6.70 3.39
C VAL A 58 -1.41 -5.42 4.06
N LEU A 59 -2.32 -4.69 3.39
CA LEU A 59 -2.86 -3.45 3.95
C LEU A 59 -3.62 -3.71 5.26
N ALA A 60 -4.41 -4.78 5.30
CA ALA A 60 -5.14 -5.16 6.51
C ALA A 60 -4.19 -5.49 7.66
N ALA A 61 -3.10 -6.20 7.37
CA ALA A 61 -2.11 -6.55 8.39
C ALA A 61 -1.41 -5.31 8.96
N LEU A 62 -1.34 -4.24 8.16
CA LEU A 62 -0.77 -2.96 8.57
C LEU A 62 -1.82 -1.99 9.12
N ASP A 63 -3.05 -2.46 9.26
CA ASP A 63 -4.19 -1.66 9.74
C ASP A 63 -4.42 -0.43 8.85
N CYS A 64 -4.31 -0.64 7.55
CA CYS A 64 -4.51 0.41 6.55
C CYS A 64 -5.73 0.10 5.69
N ASP A 65 -6.45 1.15 5.32
CA ASP A 65 -7.57 1.06 4.39
C ASP A 65 -7.17 1.61 3.03
N MET A 66 -7.73 1.03 1.98
CA MET A 66 -7.64 1.60 0.65
C MET A 66 -8.88 2.45 0.40
N GLN A 67 -8.68 3.70 -0.02
CA GLN A 67 -9.75 4.59 -0.38
C GLN A 67 -9.66 4.90 -1.86
N ILE A 68 -10.80 4.90 -2.54
CA ILE A 68 -10.88 5.15 -3.97
C ILE A 68 -11.84 6.31 -4.19
N GLY A 69 -11.40 7.25 -5.00
CA GLY A 69 -12.21 8.41 -5.37
C GLY A 69 -11.72 8.99 -6.68
N PRO A 70 -12.39 10.04 -7.16
CA PRO A 70 -11.95 10.68 -8.40
C PRO A 70 -10.57 11.30 -8.23
N ARG A 71 -9.81 11.30 -9.31
CA ARG A 71 -8.49 11.90 -9.31
C ARG A 71 -8.61 13.42 -9.22
N SER A 72 -7.92 14.00 -8.25
CA SER A 72 -7.80 15.44 -8.12
C SER A 72 -6.92 15.99 -9.25
N LYS A 73 -7.30 17.16 -9.80
CA LYS A 73 -6.56 17.82 -10.88
C LYS A 73 -6.10 19.19 -10.41
N GLY A 74 -4.83 19.48 -10.60
CA GLY A 74 -4.32 20.83 -10.38
C GLY A 74 -4.56 21.39 -9.00
N GLY A 75 -4.53 20.55 -7.98
CA GLY A 75 -4.76 20.97 -6.61
C GLY A 75 -6.21 21.20 -6.24
N LYS A 76 -7.14 20.88 -7.12
CA LYS A 76 -8.56 20.99 -6.81
C LYS A 76 -8.98 19.95 -5.81
N ASP A 77 -9.88 20.33 -4.94
CA ASP A 77 -10.51 19.44 -4.00
C ASP A 77 -11.36 18.40 -4.74
N ILE A 78 -11.40 17.20 -4.24
CA ILE A 78 -12.25 16.13 -4.77
C ILE A 78 -13.71 16.56 -4.77
N SER A 79 -14.15 17.31 -3.77
CA SER A 79 -15.53 17.79 -3.68
C SER A 79 -15.93 18.69 -4.85
N GLU A 80 -14.99 19.29 -5.53
CA GLU A 80 -15.27 20.14 -6.70
C GLU A 80 -15.55 19.32 -7.96
N ILE A 81 -15.21 18.04 -7.95
CA ILE A 81 -15.38 17.16 -9.11
C ILE A 81 -16.77 16.54 -9.12
N PHE A 82 -17.37 16.42 -7.98
CA PHE A 82 -18.73 15.92 -7.83
C PHE A 82 -19.77 17.09 -7.84
#